data_73d2d63848fd09ecd95950399439809a
#
_entry.id   73d2d63848fd09ecd95950399439809a
#
_cell.length_a   1.000
_cell.length_b   1.000
_cell.length_c   1.000
_cell.angle_alpha   90.00
_cell.angle_beta   90.00
_cell.angle_gamma   90.00
#
_symmetry.space_group_name_H-M   'P 1'
#
loop_
_entity.id
_entity.type
_entity.pdbx_description
1 polymer ?
#
loop_
_entity_poly.entity_id
_entity_poly.type
_entity_poly.pdbx_seq_one_letter_code
_entity_poly.pdbx_strand_id
1 'polypeptide(L)'
;AHSFDQMPMHKVDDEREVIEKCMTVIKDFTGKKPRGWFGPGLTQTYQTLDFLAEAGVEYIGDWVLDDQPVHVNTTSGKSVVALPYNYELHDIVSMAIQHHTSNVFRDRALDYFETIYAESHETSKVMAIAMHPYLSGSPHRIKYVRETFEHVLSKPGVVCWDGEQILDWFLKEQPAPKARKSKKK
;
A
#
# COMPACT_ATOMS: atom_id res chain seq x y z
N ALA A 1 2.51 4.26 -8.22
CA ALA A 1 1.80 5.46 -8.70
C ALA A 1 0.83 5.98 -7.63
N HIS A 2 0.49 7.28 -7.67
CA HIS A 2 -0.37 7.93 -6.66
C HIS A 2 -1.30 8.98 -7.30
N SER A 3 -1.94 8.61 -8.42
CA SER A 3 -2.72 9.47 -9.30
C SER A 3 -1.88 10.59 -9.97
N PHE A 4 -2.48 11.30 -10.90
CA PHE A 4 -1.85 12.45 -11.56
C PHE A 4 -2.02 13.72 -10.74
N ASP A 5 -3.23 13.94 -10.23
CA ASP A 5 -3.56 15.01 -9.30
C ASP A 5 -3.89 14.38 -7.94
N GLN A 6 -3.65 15.08 -6.82
CA GLN A 6 -4.03 14.63 -5.48
C GLN A 6 -5.56 14.67 -5.24
N MET A 7 -6.33 14.33 -6.29
CA MET A 7 -7.78 14.30 -6.24
C MET A 7 -8.29 12.91 -5.85
N PRO A 8 -9.18 12.78 -4.86
CA PRO A 8 -9.84 11.51 -4.57
C PRO A 8 -10.50 10.91 -5.81
N MET A 9 -10.32 9.60 -6.05
CA MET A 9 -10.77 8.96 -7.29
C MET A 9 -12.26 9.15 -7.58
N HIS A 10 -13.10 9.15 -6.55
CA HIS A 10 -14.55 9.39 -6.69
C HIS A 10 -14.94 10.84 -7.05
N LYS A 11 -13.95 11.74 -7.17
CA LYS A 11 -14.16 13.16 -7.54
C LYS A 11 -13.53 13.54 -8.88
N VAL A 12 -12.87 12.58 -9.54
CA VAL A 12 -12.37 12.84 -10.90
C VAL A 12 -13.47 12.53 -11.93
N ASP A 13 -13.49 13.29 -13.02
CA ASP A 13 -14.52 13.12 -14.05
C ASP A 13 -14.33 11.84 -14.86
N ASP A 14 -13.08 11.49 -15.16
CA ASP A 14 -12.71 10.26 -15.86
C ASP A 14 -11.52 9.57 -15.16
N GLU A 15 -11.82 8.54 -14.38
CA GLU A 15 -10.80 7.80 -13.65
C GLU A 15 -9.82 7.08 -14.57
N ARG A 16 -10.31 6.56 -15.70
CA ARG A 16 -9.46 5.84 -16.66
C ARG A 16 -8.42 6.77 -17.26
N GLU A 17 -8.84 7.96 -17.71
CA GLU A 17 -7.94 8.98 -18.26
C GLU A 17 -6.88 9.38 -17.24
N VAL A 18 -7.28 9.65 -15.99
CA VAL A 18 -6.36 10.05 -14.92
C VAL A 18 -5.35 8.95 -14.60
N ILE A 19 -5.79 7.68 -14.53
CA ILE A 19 -4.92 6.53 -14.31
C ILE A 19 -3.91 6.39 -15.47
N GLU A 20 -4.38 6.38 -16.71
CA GLU A 20 -3.54 6.23 -17.89
C GLU A 20 -2.51 7.35 -18.01
N LYS A 21 -2.92 8.59 -17.75
CA LYS A 21 -2.05 9.76 -17.73
C LYS A 21 -0.95 9.63 -16.67
N CYS A 22 -1.31 9.24 -15.46
CA CYS A 22 -0.35 9.01 -14.38
C CYS A 22 0.68 7.94 -14.77
N MET A 23 0.21 6.80 -15.27
CA MET A 23 1.07 5.68 -15.66
C MET A 23 2.02 6.07 -16.81
N THR A 24 1.52 6.84 -17.78
CA THR A 24 2.29 7.31 -18.94
C THR A 24 3.38 8.28 -18.50
N VAL A 25 3.06 9.30 -17.72
CA VAL A 25 4.03 10.31 -17.27
C VAL A 25 5.17 9.68 -16.48
N ILE A 26 4.86 8.77 -15.56
CA ILE A 26 5.91 8.09 -14.79
C ILE A 26 6.77 7.21 -15.71
N LYS A 27 6.16 6.47 -16.63
CA LYS A 27 6.89 5.63 -17.60
C LYS A 27 7.81 6.47 -18.49
N ASP A 28 7.31 7.57 -19.02
CA ASP A 28 8.07 8.43 -19.95
C ASP A 28 9.28 9.07 -19.24
N PHE A 29 9.10 9.45 -17.97
CA PHE A 29 10.18 10.04 -17.17
C PHE A 29 11.19 9.03 -16.65
N THR A 30 10.74 7.87 -16.18
CA THR A 30 11.60 6.87 -15.51
C THR A 30 12.07 5.73 -16.42
N GLY A 31 11.43 5.56 -17.58
CA GLY A 31 11.61 4.40 -18.46
C GLY A 31 10.91 3.12 -17.94
N LYS A 32 10.24 3.17 -16.77
CA LYS A 32 9.60 2.03 -16.13
C LYS A 32 8.11 2.29 -15.91
N LYS A 33 7.27 1.34 -16.33
CA LYS A 33 5.85 1.40 -15.99
C LYS A 33 5.64 1.07 -14.51
N PRO A 34 4.89 1.88 -13.74
CA PRO A 34 4.57 1.55 -12.37
C PRO A 34 3.78 0.24 -12.26
N ARG A 35 4.13 -0.62 -11.34
CA ARG A 35 3.41 -1.85 -11.05
C ARG A 35 2.40 -1.68 -9.93
N GLY A 36 2.58 -0.67 -9.08
CA GLY A 36 1.77 -0.42 -7.90
C GLY A 36 0.98 0.88 -7.95
N TRP A 37 -0.14 0.87 -7.24
CA TRP A 37 -1.01 2.01 -7.07
C TRP A 37 -1.41 2.22 -5.61
N PHE A 38 -1.33 3.47 -5.18
CA PHE A 38 -1.89 3.98 -3.93
C PHE A 38 -2.74 5.20 -4.28
N GLY A 39 -4.05 5.10 -4.13
CA GLY A 39 -4.97 6.17 -4.48
C GLY A 39 -4.91 7.34 -3.49
N PRO A 40 -5.11 8.59 -3.94
CA PRO A 40 -5.19 9.74 -3.06
C PRO A 40 -6.27 9.55 -1.98
N GLY A 41 -5.84 9.63 -0.71
CA GLY A 41 -6.72 9.39 0.43
C GLY A 41 -7.29 7.97 0.50
N LEU A 42 -6.66 6.99 -0.15
CA LEU A 42 -7.11 5.60 -0.26
C LEU A 42 -8.54 5.49 -0.82
N THR A 43 -8.91 6.41 -1.71
CA THR A 43 -10.27 6.47 -2.26
C THR A 43 -10.36 5.73 -3.58
N GLN A 44 -11.48 5.06 -3.76
CA GLN A 44 -11.82 4.32 -4.98
C GLN A 44 -13.31 4.44 -5.28
N THR A 45 -13.68 4.18 -6.54
CA THR A 45 -15.05 3.81 -6.93
C THR A 45 -15.14 2.30 -7.12
N TYR A 46 -16.33 1.80 -7.44
CA TYR A 46 -16.49 0.39 -7.78
C TYR A 46 -15.75 -0.04 -9.05
N GLN A 47 -15.33 0.90 -9.88
CA GLN A 47 -14.68 0.66 -11.17
C GLN A 47 -13.16 0.86 -11.11
N THR A 48 -12.64 1.58 -10.12
CA THR A 48 -11.22 1.92 -10.03
C THR A 48 -10.34 0.69 -10.16
N LEU A 49 -10.68 -0.39 -9.46
CA LEU A 49 -9.87 -1.62 -9.48
C LEU A 49 -9.78 -2.26 -10.86
N ASP A 50 -10.88 -2.26 -11.62
CA ASP A 50 -10.90 -2.76 -12.99
C ASP A 50 -10.02 -1.89 -13.90
N PHE A 51 -10.11 -0.58 -13.81
CA PHE A 51 -9.30 0.35 -14.59
C PHE A 51 -7.81 0.23 -14.28
N LEU A 52 -7.45 0.06 -13.01
CA LEU A 52 -6.07 -0.18 -12.59
C LEU A 52 -5.53 -1.49 -13.19
N ALA A 53 -6.30 -2.57 -13.10
CA ALA A 53 -5.91 -3.86 -13.65
C ALA A 53 -5.81 -3.83 -15.19
N GLU A 54 -6.66 -3.08 -15.87
CA GLU A 54 -6.60 -2.84 -17.32
C GLU A 54 -5.36 -2.03 -17.71
N ALA A 55 -5.02 -1.01 -16.92
CA ALA A 55 -3.81 -0.22 -17.08
C ALA A 55 -2.54 -1.01 -16.74
N GLY A 56 -2.65 -2.24 -16.22
CA GLY A 56 -1.53 -3.13 -15.92
C GLY A 56 -0.91 -2.90 -14.54
N VAL A 57 -1.66 -2.35 -13.60
CA VAL A 57 -1.31 -2.34 -12.18
C VAL A 57 -1.41 -3.77 -11.64
N GLU A 58 -0.40 -4.19 -10.90
CA GLU A 58 -0.29 -5.54 -10.36
C GLU A 58 -0.59 -5.58 -8.86
N TYR A 59 -0.33 -4.47 -8.12
CA TYR A 59 -0.67 -4.37 -6.71
C TYR A 59 -1.24 -3.01 -6.32
N ILE A 60 -2.06 -3.02 -5.28
CA ILE A 60 -2.65 -1.83 -4.66
C ILE A 60 -2.37 -1.80 -3.16
N GLY A 61 -2.38 -0.61 -2.56
CA GLY A 61 -2.31 -0.40 -1.12
C GLY A 61 -3.53 0.30 -0.54
N ASP A 62 -4.62 0.43 -1.30
CA ASP A 62 -5.78 1.21 -0.89
C ASP A 62 -6.74 0.45 0.05
N TRP A 63 -6.58 -0.86 0.16
CA TRP A 63 -7.48 -1.70 0.94
C TRP A 63 -6.76 -2.30 2.14
N VAL A 64 -7.30 -2.04 3.32
CA VAL A 64 -6.82 -2.62 4.58
C VAL A 64 -7.53 -3.95 4.79
N LEU A 65 -6.94 -5.03 4.31
CA LEU A 65 -7.53 -6.36 4.34
C LEU A 65 -6.90 -7.29 5.39
N ASP A 66 -5.56 -7.38 5.40
CA ASP A 66 -4.81 -8.34 6.20
C ASP A 66 -3.38 -7.81 6.42
N ASP A 67 -2.62 -8.46 7.28
CA ASP A 67 -1.17 -8.27 7.47
C ASP A 67 -0.34 -9.11 6.47
N GLN A 68 -0.99 -9.74 5.50
CA GLN A 68 -0.40 -10.48 4.39
C GLN A 68 -0.94 -9.98 3.06
N PRO A 69 -0.16 -10.07 1.96
CA PRO A 69 -0.68 -9.80 0.64
C PRO A 69 -1.84 -10.73 0.28
N VAL A 70 -2.85 -10.21 -0.39
CA VAL A 70 -4.07 -10.96 -0.75
C VAL A 70 -4.40 -10.76 -2.23
N HIS A 71 -4.72 -11.86 -2.93
CA HIS A 71 -5.27 -11.75 -4.29
C HIS A 71 -6.68 -11.19 -4.28
N VAL A 72 -6.90 -10.15 -5.06
CA VAL A 72 -8.22 -9.52 -5.27
C VAL A 72 -8.63 -9.68 -6.73
N ASN A 73 -9.80 -10.25 -6.97
CA ASN A 73 -10.32 -10.42 -8.31
C ASN A 73 -11.09 -9.17 -8.76
N THR A 74 -10.83 -8.74 -9.97
CA THR A 74 -11.60 -7.69 -10.65
C THR A 74 -12.84 -8.26 -11.31
N THR A 75 -13.79 -7.40 -11.67
CA THR A 75 -14.99 -7.81 -12.42
C THR A 75 -14.66 -8.25 -13.84
N SER A 76 -13.54 -7.74 -14.40
CA SER A 76 -13.02 -8.14 -15.71
C SER A 76 -12.34 -9.52 -15.72
N GLY A 77 -12.22 -10.18 -14.56
CA GLY A 77 -11.61 -11.49 -14.44
C GLY A 77 -10.07 -11.47 -14.31
N LYS A 78 -9.46 -10.29 -14.24
CA LYS A 78 -8.07 -10.12 -13.84
C LYS A 78 -7.93 -10.22 -12.31
N SER A 79 -6.71 -10.36 -11.84
CA SER A 79 -6.40 -10.31 -10.41
C SER A 79 -5.32 -9.26 -10.17
N VAL A 80 -5.43 -8.53 -9.07
CA VAL A 80 -4.39 -7.68 -8.50
C VAL A 80 -4.08 -8.15 -7.08
N VAL A 81 -2.95 -7.75 -6.53
CA VAL A 81 -2.58 -8.06 -5.15
C VAL A 81 -2.84 -6.84 -4.28
N ALA A 82 -3.63 -6.97 -3.23
CA ALA A 82 -3.69 -5.97 -2.17
C ALA A 82 -2.51 -6.22 -1.23
N LEU A 83 -1.60 -5.25 -1.14
CA LEU A 83 -0.54 -5.27 -0.15
C LEU A 83 -1.03 -4.67 1.16
N PRO A 84 -0.58 -5.17 2.31
CA PRO A 84 -0.90 -4.58 3.60
C PRO A 84 -0.51 -3.10 3.64
N TYR A 85 -1.48 -2.26 4.01
CA TYR A 85 -1.27 -0.83 4.19
C TYR A 85 -2.14 -0.37 5.36
N ASN A 86 -1.52 -0.23 6.52
CA ASN A 86 -2.25 0.01 7.75
C ASN A 86 -2.63 1.50 7.88
N TYR A 87 -3.93 1.77 7.89
CA TYR A 87 -4.47 3.11 8.07
C TYR A 87 -4.11 3.73 9.43
N GLU A 88 -3.97 2.91 10.47
CA GLU A 88 -3.61 3.39 11.81
C GLU A 88 -2.13 3.73 11.97
N LEU A 89 -1.27 3.19 11.10
CA LEU A 89 0.16 3.52 11.04
C LEU A 89 0.44 4.63 10.00
N HIS A 90 -0.50 5.55 9.87
CA HIS A 90 -0.44 6.68 8.95
C HIS A 90 -0.30 7.97 9.75
N ASP A 91 0.76 8.74 9.51
CA ASP A 91 1.06 9.95 10.28
C ASP A 91 -0.01 11.04 10.16
N ILE A 92 -0.62 11.23 8.97
CA ILE A 92 -1.75 12.15 8.79
C ILE A 92 -2.92 11.71 9.67
N VAL A 93 -3.27 10.43 9.65
CA VAL A 93 -4.38 9.92 10.46
C VAL A 93 -4.11 10.15 11.93
N SER A 94 -2.95 9.73 12.42
CA SER A 94 -2.61 9.85 13.84
C SER A 94 -2.47 11.31 14.29
N MET A 95 -1.69 12.12 13.55
CA MET A 95 -1.31 13.45 14.04
C MET A 95 -2.18 14.58 13.51
N ALA A 96 -2.67 14.52 12.27
CA ALA A 96 -3.46 15.60 11.67
C ALA A 96 -4.97 15.40 11.85
N ILE A 97 -5.46 14.17 11.84
CA ILE A 97 -6.90 13.86 11.98
C ILE A 97 -7.25 13.57 13.44
N GLN A 98 -6.54 12.65 14.09
CA GLN A 98 -6.79 12.25 15.48
C GLN A 98 -6.13 13.19 16.50
N HIS A 99 -5.28 14.11 16.06
CA HIS A 99 -4.57 15.09 16.90
C HIS A 99 -3.68 14.45 17.97
N HIS A 100 -3.18 13.26 17.73
CA HIS A 100 -2.24 12.60 18.64
C HIS A 100 -0.85 13.22 18.55
N THR A 101 -0.11 13.13 19.64
CA THR A 101 1.30 13.53 19.67
C THR A 101 2.18 12.48 18.97
N SER A 102 3.37 12.90 18.54
CA SER A 102 4.26 12.04 17.74
C SER A 102 4.77 10.80 18.47
N ASN A 103 4.86 10.85 19.80
CA ASN A 103 5.18 9.67 20.61
C ASN A 103 4.07 8.62 20.54
N VAL A 104 2.80 9.02 20.49
CA VAL A 104 1.67 8.08 20.33
C VAL A 104 1.74 7.36 18.99
N PHE A 105 2.15 8.05 17.91
CA PHE A 105 2.38 7.41 16.62
C PHE A 105 3.49 6.36 16.69
N ARG A 106 4.64 6.68 17.33
CA ARG A 106 5.69 5.70 17.59
C ARG A 106 5.20 4.52 18.43
N ASP A 107 4.57 4.79 19.56
CA ASP A 107 4.15 3.75 20.50
C ASP A 107 3.17 2.78 19.82
N ARG A 108 2.20 3.31 19.06
CA ARG A 108 1.30 2.50 18.23
C ARG A 108 2.05 1.64 17.21
N ALA A 109 3.05 2.21 16.52
CA ALA A 109 3.84 1.46 15.55
C ALA A 109 4.65 0.34 16.19
N LEU A 110 5.19 0.56 17.39
CA LEU A 110 5.92 -0.46 18.15
C LEU A 110 5.00 -1.56 18.67
N ASP A 111 3.85 -1.21 19.25
CA ASP A 111 2.86 -2.19 19.73
C ASP A 111 2.33 -3.07 18.60
N TYR A 112 2.02 -2.45 17.45
CA TYR A 112 1.63 -3.18 16.25
C TYR A 112 2.73 -4.13 15.80
N PHE A 113 3.97 -3.64 15.69
CA PHE A 113 5.11 -4.43 15.27
C PHE A 113 5.34 -5.64 16.19
N GLU A 114 5.38 -5.45 17.50
CA GLU A 114 5.63 -6.56 18.45
C GLU A 114 4.55 -7.65 18.34
N THR A 115 3.30 -7.26 18.07
CA THR A 115 2.19 -8.20 17.88
C THR A 115 2.41 -9.03 16.61
N ILE A 116 2.57 -8.40 15.45
CA ILE A 116 2.73 -9.14 14.19
C ILE A 116 4.08 -9.87 14.11
N TYR A 117 5.12 -9.36 14.79
CA TYR A 117 6.40 -10.05 14.89
C TYR A 117 6.27 -11.34 15.68
N ALA A 118 5.54 -11.33 16.79
CA ALA A 118 5.25 -12.55 17.54
C ALA A 118 4.47 -13.59 16.71
N GLU A 119 3.50 -13.15 15.90
CA GLU A 119 2.72 -14.00 15.00
C GLU A 119 3.52 -14.48 13.77
N SER A 120 4.60 -13.81 13.41
CA SER A 120 5.40 -14.13 12.22
C SER A 120 6.11 -15.48 12.26
N HIS A 121 6.07 -16.18 13.39
CA HIS A 121 6.54 -17.57 13.51
C HIS A 121 5.72 -18.54 12.66
N GLU A 122 4.45 -18.25 12.42
CA GLU A 122 3.55 -19.09 11.65
C GLU A 122 3.52 -18.69 10.17
N THR A 123 3.47 -17.39 9.90
CA THR A 123 3.36 -16.84 8.54
C THR A 123 4.07 -15.50 8.44
N SER A 124 4.69 -15.23 7.29
CA SER A 124 5.31 -13.93 7.04
C SER A 124 4.28 -12.82 7.10
N LYS A 125 4.64 -11.72 7.76
CA LYS A 125 3.81 -10.54 7.94
C LYS A 125 4.41 -9.34 7.23
N VAL A 126 3.57 -8.38 6.84
CA VAL A 126 3.99 -7.12 6.22
C VAL A 126 3.48 -5.96 7.07
N MET A 127 4.39 -5.08 7.47
CA MET A 127 4.07 -3.84 8.14
C MET A 127 4.36 -2.66 7.21
N ALA A 128 3.39 -1.80 7.00
CA ALA A 128 3.57 -0.55 6.27
C ALA A 128 3.35 0.64 7.19
N ILE A 129 4.26 1.61 7.16
CA ILE A 129 4.16 2.87 7.89
C ILE A 129 4.10 4.00 6.86
N ALA A 130 3.01 4.75 6.85
CA ALA A 130 2.83 5.89 5.96
C ALA A 130 3.34 7.18 6.60
N MET A 131 4.26 7.85 5.92
CA MET A 131 4.91 9.05 6.43
C MET A 131 4.92 10.16 5.38
N HIS A 132 4.70 11.39 5.85
CA HIS A 132 4.78 12.59 5.03
C HIS A 132 5.91 13.49 5.53
N PRO A 133 6.85 13.92 4.66
CA PRO A 133 8.02 14.72 5.08
C PRO A 133 7.66 15.97 5.87
N TYR A 134 6.60 16.68 5.46
CA TYR A 134 6.15 17.90 6.14
C TYR A 134 5.55 17.64 7.53
N LEU A 135 5.18 16.41 7.84
CA LEU A 135 4.57 16.02 9.12
C LEU A 135 5.59 15.25 9.98
N SER A 136 5.85 14.00 9.67
CA SER A 136 6.79 13.14 10.42
C SER A 136 8.25 13.57 10.27
N GLY A 137 8.62 14.21 9.16
CA GLY A 137 9.98 14.70 8.90
C GLY A 137 10.36 15.98 9.64
N SER A 138 9.44 16.62 10.37
CA SER A 138 9.74 17.82 11.16
C SER A 138 10.80 17.55 12.25
N PRO A 139 11.69 18.50 12.57
CA PRO A 139 12.80 18.29 13.52
C PRO A 139 12.40 17.76 14.89
N HIS A 140 11.24 18.17 15.41
CA HIS A 140 10.73 17.73 16.71
C HIS A 140 10.02 16.37 16.66
N ARG A 141 9.77 15.82 15.46
CA ARG A 141 9.04 14.56 15.23
C ARG A 141 9.91 13.44 14.68
N ILE A 142 10.91 13.76 13.86
CA ILE A 142 11.72 12.76 13.15
C ILE A 142 12.42 11.76 14.08
N LYS A 143 12.71 12.15 15.33
CA LYS A 143 13.29 11.25 16.32
C LYS A 143 12.43 10.02 16.59
N TYR A 144 11.10 10.17 16.62
CA TYR A 144 10.17 9.06 16.86
C TYR A 144 10.12 8.09 15.68
N VAL A 145 10.23 8.60 14.47
CA VAL A 145 10.38 7.77 13.27
C VAL A 145 11.68 6.96 13.35
N ARG A 146 12.79 7.63 13.72
CA ARG A 146 14.09 6.95 13.87
C ARG A 146 14.02 5.84 14.92
N GLU A 147 13.52 6.14 16.10
CA GLU A 147 13.34 5.17 17.20
C GLU A 147 12.53 3.95 16.74
N THR A 148 11.45 4.16 15.97
CA THR A 148 10.62 3.09 15.42
C THR A 148 11.44 2.20 14.48
N PHE A 149 12.13 2.79 13.50
CA PHE A 149 12.91 2.01 12.52
C PHE A 149 14.12 1.33 13.15
N GLU A 150 14.83 1.97 14.07
CA GLU A 150 15.94 1.38 14.80
C GLU A 150 15.48 0.12 15.57
N HIS A 151 14.33 0.21 16.23
CA HIS A 151 13.77 -0.95 16.94
C HIS A 151 13.36 -2.07 15.97
N VAL A 152 12.53 -1.76 14.97
CA VAL A 152 12.00 -2.75 14.02
C VAL A 152 13.13 -3.46 13.27
N LEU A 153 14.10 -2.70 12.74
CA LEU A 153 15.21 -3.25 11.96
C LEU A 153 16.26 -3.96 12.81
N SER A 154 16.22 -3.82 14.13
CA SER A 154 17.11 -4.58 15.03
C SER A 154 16.68 -6.03 15.22
N LYS A 155 15.45 -6.39 14.86
CA LYS A 155 14.90 -7.71 15.10
C LYS A 155 15.32 -8.72 14.01
N PRO A 156 15.73 -9.93 14.40
CA PRO A 156 16.09 -10.98 13.43
C PRO A 156 14.94 -11.32 12.49
N GLY A 157 15.25 -11.57 11.21
CA GLY A 157 14.25 -11.95 10.21
C GLY A 157 13.43 -10.79 9.63
N VAL A 158 13.62 -9.57 10.13
CA VAL A 158 12.99 -8.38 9.55
C VAL A 158 13.78 -7.92 8.33
N VAL A 159 13.07 -7.65 7.24
CA VAL A 159 13.62 -7.10 5.99
C VAL A 159 12.86 -5.84 5.60
N CYS A 160 13.56 -4.87 5.02
CA CYS A 160 12.95 -3.67 4.49
C CYS A 160 12.86 -3.81 2.96
N TRP A 161 11.65 -4.02 2.46
CA TRP A 161 11.36 -4.21 1.05
C TRP A 161 10.43 -3.13 0.52
N ASP A 162 10.55 -2.82 -0.75
CA ASP A 162 9.55 -2.04 -1.46
C ASP A 162 8.36 -2.91 -1.91
N GLY A 163 7.29 -2.26 -2.40
CA GLY A 163 6.08 -2.97 -2.80
C GLY A 163 6.30 -3.95 -3.97
N GLU A 164 7.26 -3.70 -4.87
CA GLU A 164 7.57 -4.62 -5.97
C GLU A 164 8.27 -5.88 -5.45
N GLN A 165 9.20 -5.74 -4.50
CA GLN A 165 9.87 -6.87 -3.87
C GLN A 165 8.90 -7.76 -3.08
N ILE A 166 7.95 -7.13 -2.36
CA ILE A 166 6.91 -7.86 -1.65
C ILE A 166 6.00 -8.59 -2.64
N LEU A 167 5.57 -7.93 -3.72
CA LEU A 167 4.76 -8.52 -4.78
C LEU A 167 5.46 -9.73 -5.40
N ASP A 168 6.73 -9.57 -5.81
CA ASP A 168 7.47 -10.63 -6.49
C ASP A 168 7.67 -11.85 -5.59
N TRP A 169 7.95 -11.64 -4.31
CA TRP A 169 8.01 -12.71 -3.33
C TRP A 169 6.65 -13.40 -3.18
N PHE A 170 5.57 -12.63 -3.00
CA PHE A 170 4.24 -13.17 -2.82
C PHE A 170 3.77 -14.00 -4.03
N LEU A 171 3.96 -13.50 -5.25
CA LEU A 171 3.57 -14.20 -6.48
C LEU A 171 4.35 -15.49 -6.70
N LYS A 172 5.57 -15.58 -6.18
CA LYS A 172 6.37 -16.80 -6.22
C LYS A 172 5.83 -17.87 -5.26
N GLU A 173 5.44 -17.46 -4.06
CA GLU A 173 4.91 -18.37 -3.02
C GLU A 173 3.43 -18.71 -3.28
N GLN A 174 2.66 -17.76 -3.76
CA GLN A 174 1.22 -17.88 -4.05
C GLN A 174 0.88 -17.36 -5.44
N PRO A 175 1.06 -18.16 -6.50
CA PRO A 175 0.74 -17.73 -7.85
C PRO A 175 -0.73 -17.33 -8.01
N ALA A 176 -0.98 -16.34 -8.88
CA ALA A 176 -2.33 -15.84 -9.14
C ALA A 176 -3.32 -16.98 -9.45
N PRO A 177 -4.55 -16.94 -8.90
CA PRO A 177 -5.57 -17.93 -9.19
C PRO A 177 -5.84 -18.00 -10.69
N LYS A 178 -5.91 -19.21 -11.25
CA LYS A 178 -6.27 -19.36 -12.67
C LYS A 178 -7.66 -18.75 -12.90
N ALA A 179 -7.78 -17.88 -13.91
CA ALA A 179 -9.05 -17.26 -14.28
C ALA A 179 -10.16 -18.33 -14.37
N ARG A 180 -11.21 -18.20 -13.58
CA ARG A 180 -12.37 -19.09 -13.70
C ARG A 180 -12.99 -18.83 -15.07
N LYS A 181 -12.98 -19.84 -15.96
CA LYS A 181 -13.75 -19.78 -17.20
C LYS A 181 -15.21 -19.51 -16.81
N SER A 182 -15.75 -18.36 -17.21
CA SER A 182 -17.17 -18.07 -17.00
C SER A 182 -17.97 -19.18 -17.67
N LYS A 183 -18.72 -19.95 -16.91
CA LYS A 183 -19.74 -20.82 -17.49
C LYS A 183 -20.77 -19.88 -18.12
N LYS A 184 -20.73 -19.73 -19.45
CA LYS A 184 -21.84 -19.11 -20.17
C LYS A 184 -23.09 -19.91 -19.81
N LYS A 185 -24.04 -19.27 -19.12
CA LYS A 185 -25.41 -19.73 -19.04
C LYS A 185 -26.17 -19.29 -20.30
#